data_9c6dff4d0bf56faaccb3b6d637b5fb8e
#
_entry.id   9c6dff4d0bf56faaccb3b6d637b5fb8e
#
_cell.length_a   1.000
_cell.length_b   1.000
_cell.length_c   1.000
_cell.angle_alpha   90.00
_cell.angle_beta   90.00
_cell.angle_gamma   90.00
#
_symmetry.space_group_name_H-M   'P 1'
#
loop_
_entity.id
_entity.type
_entity.pdbx_description
1 polymer ?
#
loop_
_entity_poly.entity_id
_entity_poly.type
_entity_poly.pdbx_seq_one_letter_code
_entity_poly.pdbx_strand_id
1 'polypeptide(L)'
;MRGDGNARVRVAACGASLCATNLWIRDTSKGEEVGDRLVMSLDRKSSTRLTGTAYDPKRDRTYTITLVVGPRRLTTKGCILGGLLCRSVTWASAE
;
A
#
# COMPACT_ATOMS: atom_id res chain seq x y z
N MET A 1 5.79 7.99 -4.85
CA MET A 1 7.01 7.82 -3.99
C MET A 1 6.57 7.72 -2.55
N ARG A 2 7.02 6.70 -1.86
CA ARG A 2 6.78 6.56 -0.43
C ARG A 2 7.51 7.65 0.36
N GLY A 3 6.92 8.11 1.49
CA GLY A 3 7.44 9.24 2.25
C GLY A 3 8.87 9.09 2.75
N ASP A 4 9.37 7.86 2.97
CA ASP A 4 10.75 7.59 3.35
C ASP A 4 11.74 7.64 2.16
N GLY A 5 11.24 7.84 0.95
CA GLY A 5 12.04 7.90 -0.27
C GLY A 5 12.61 6.56 -0.73
N ASN A 6 12.25 5.44 -0.10
CA ASN A 6 12.84 4.14 -0.40
C ASN A 6 12.12 3.37 -1.51
N ALA A 7 10.91 3.74 -1.87
CA ALA A 7 10.13 2.98 -2.85
C ALA A 7 9.32 3.86 -3.79
N ARG A 8 9.24 3.44 -5.04
CA ARG A 8 8.21 3.86 -6.00
C ARG A 8 7.29 2.70 -6.27
N VAL A 9 6.00 2.98 -6.27
CA VAL A 9 4.95 1.97 -6.38
C VAL A 9 3.99 2.36 -7.48
N ARG A 10 3.58 1.36 -8.26
CA ARG A 10 2.49 1.48 -9.23
C ARG A 10 1.25 0.81 -8.65
N VAL A 11 0.13 1.53 -8.66
CA VAL A 11 -1.17 0.98 -8.29
C VAL A 11 -2.01 0.82 -9.56
N ALA A 12 -2.50 -0.40 -9.80
CA ALA A 12 -3.29 -0.72 -10.97
C ALA A 12 -4.29 -1.82 -10.66
N ALA A 13 -5.36 -1.90 -11.46
CA ALA A 13 -6.33 -2.98 -11.33
C ALA A 13 -5.69 -4.33 -11.66
N CYS A 14 -6.00 -5.35 -10.85
CA CYS A 14 -5.61 -6.74 -11.07
C CYS A 14 -6.84 -7.62 -10.77
N GLY A 15 -7.61 -7.94 -11.83
CA GLY A 15 -8.91 -8.58 -11.67
C GLY A 15 -9.88 -7.65 -10.94
N ALA A 16 -10.59 -8.16 -9.93
CA ALA A 16 -11.52 -7.39 -9.11
C ALA A 16 -10.84 -6.62 -7.99
N SER A 17 -9.50 -6.71 -7.88
CA SER A 17 -8.70 -6.09 -6.82
C SER A 17 -7.82 -4.98 -7.38
N LEU A 18 -7.10 -4.29 -6.50
CA LEU A 18 -6.02 -3.36 -6.86
C LEU A 18 -4.69 -3.97 -6.43
N CYS A 19 -3.70 -3.87 -7.28
CA CYS A 19 -2.34 -4.29 -6.96
C CYS A 19 -1.41 -3.09 -6.86
N ALA A 20 -0.65 -3.03 -5.77
CA ALA A 20 0.43 -2.08 -5.59
C ALA A 20 1.75 -2.82 -5.78
N THR A 21 2.51 -2.45 -6.80
CA THR A 21 3.74 -3.15 -7.20
C THR A 21 4.93 -2.22 -7.03
N ASN A 22 5.98 -2.70 -6.35
CA ASN A 22 7.23 -1.97 -6.23
C ASN A 22 7.92 -1.88 -7.58
N LEU A 23 8.06 -0.68 -8.12
CA LEU A 23 8.79 -0.41 -9.37
C LEU A 23 10.26 -0.11 -9.14
N TRP A 24 10.59 0.47 -8.00
CA TRP A 24 11.93 0.87 -7.64
C TRP A 24 12.10 0.87 -6.13
N ILE A 25 13.22 0.31 -5.67
CA ILE A 25 13.61 0.28 -4.26
C ILE A 25 15.05 0.80 -4.16
N ARG A 26 15.27 1.81 -3.33
CA ARG A 26 16.59 2.39 -3.13
C ARG A 26 17.49 1.48 -2.29
N ASP A 27 16.95 0.93 -1.21
CA ASP A 27 17.68 0.06 -0.29
C ASP A 27 16.90 -1.23 -0.07
N THR A 28 17.42 -2.33 -0.61
CA THR A 28 16.79 -3.66 -0.52
C THR A 28 17.21 -4.44 0.73
N SER A 29 18.11 -3.89 1.55
CA SER A 29 18.65 -4.60 2.72
C SER A 29 17.59 -4.89 3.78
N LYS A 30 16.44 -4.21 3.74
CA LYS A 30 15.32 -4.38 4.68
C LYS A 30 14.24 -5.34 4.19
N GLY A 31 14.52 -6.11 3.14
CA GLY A 31 13.62 -7.13 2.61
C GLY A 31 12.63 -6.65 1.57
N GLU A 32 12.62 -5.37 1.21
CA GLU A 32 11.82 -4.86 0.09
C GLU A 32 12.56 -5.10 -1.22
N GLU A 33 11.83 -5.55 -2.23
CA GLU A 33 12.39 -5.86 -3.56
C GLU A 33 11.51 -5.29 -4.66
N VAL A 34 12.13 -4.99 -5.81
CA VAL A 34 11.40 -4.63 -7.03
C VAL A 34 10.54 -5.83 -7.43
N GLY A 35 9.29 -5.56 -7.80
CA GLY A 35 8.34 -6.60 -8.15
C GLY A 35 7.49 -7.09 -6.99
N ASP A 36 7.84 -6.79 -5.75
CA ASP A 36 6.97 -7.08 -4.60
C ASP A 36 5.63 -6.36 -4.78
N ARG A 37 4.54 -7.03 -4.46
CA ARG A 37 3.21 -6.44 -4.61
C ARG A 37 2.31 -6.75 -3.44
N LEU A 38 1.34 -5.87 -3.25
CA LEU A 38 0.19 -6.06 -2.36
C LEU A 38 -1.07 -6.17 -3.21
N VAL A 39 -1.90 -7.15 -2.90
CA VAL A 39 -3.21 -7.31 -3.52
C VAL A 39 -4.25 -6.76 -2.57
N MET A 40 -4.93 -5.69 -2.97
CA MET A 40 -5.85 -4.97 -2.12
C MET A 40 -7.29 -5.18 -2.56
N SER A 41 -8.15 -5.51 -1.60
CA SER A 41 -9.60 -5.56 -1.78
C SER A 41 -10.20 -4.43 -0.95
N LEU A 42 -10.72 -3.40 -1.62
CA LEU A 42 -11.09 -2.14 -0.98
C LEU A 42 -12.56 -1.81 -1.25
N ASP A 43 -13.21 -1.24 -0.23
CA ASP A 43 -14.53 -0.63 -0.32
C ASP A 43 -14.41 0.87 -0.12
N ARG A 44 -15.10 1.65 -0.94
CA ARG A 44 -15.16 3.10 -0.80
C ARG A 44 -16.11 3.46 0.34
N LYS A 45 -15.59 4.21 1.31
CA LYS A 45 -16.38 4.72 2.45
C LYS A 45 -16.79 6.19 2.28
N SER A 46 -15.99 6.95 1.55
CA SER A 46 -16.28 8.35 1.22
C SER A 46 -15.54 8.71 -0.08
N SER A 47 -15.64 9.97 -0.51
CA SER A 47 -14.91 10.44 -1.70
C SER A 47 -13.39 10.35 -1.54
N THR A 48 -12.88 10.29 -0.30
CA THR A 48 -11.45 10.31 -0.01
C THR A 48 -10.95 9.11 0.77
N ARG A 49 -11.84 8.21 1.23
CA ARG A 49 -11.46 7.12 2.11
C ARG A 49 -11.91 5.76 1.57
N LEU A 50 -10.98 4.81 1.54
CA LEU A 50 -11.22 3.42 1.21
C LEU A 50 -10.69 2.54 2.33
N THR A 51 -11.39 1.45 2.63
CA THR A 51 -10.98 0.48 3.65
C THR A 51 -11.11 -0.92 3.12
N GLY A 52 -10.32 -1.85 3.64
CA GLY A 52 -10.38 -3.23 3.24
C GLY A 52 -9.18 -4.03 3.72
N THR A 53 -8.71 -4.92 2.86
CA THR A 53 -7.57 -5.79 3.16
C THR A 53 -6.48 -5.64 2.11
N ALA A 54 -5.24 -5.89 2.52
CA ALA A 54 -4.08 -5.96 1.63
C ALA A 54 -3.35 -7.27 1.90
N TYR A 55 -3.17 -8.08 0.86
CA TYR A 55 -2.47 -9.35 0.93
C TYR A 55 -1.08 -9.24 0.31
N ASP A 56 -0.07 -9.68 1.07
CA ASP A 56 1.32 -9.78 0.62
C ASP A 56 1.61 -11.24 0.28
N PRO A 57 1.63 -11.63 -1.02
CA PRO A 57 1.86 -13.03 -1.41
C PRO A 57 3.25 -13.53 -1.06
N LYS A 58 4.25 -12.66 -1.04
CA LYS A 58 5.63 -13.05 -0.72
C LYS A 58 5.77 -13.50 0.73
N ARG A 59 5.07 -12.84 1.65
CA ARG A 59 5.11 -13.12 3.07
C ARG A 59 3.91 -13.90 3.57
N ASP A 60 2.93 -14.17 2.69
CA ASP A 60 1.65 -14.81 3.02
C ASP A 60 1.01 -14.14 4.24
N ARG A 61 0.87 -12.83 4.17
CA ARG A 61 0.32 -12.04 5.28
C ARG A 61 -0.75 -11.09 4.78
N THR A 62 -1.85 -11.03 5.54
CA THR A 62 -2.96 -10.12 5.26
C THR A 62 -3.01 -9.01 6.30
N TYR A 63 -3.16 -7.78 5.81
CA TYR A 63 -3.32 -6.59 6.64
C TYR A 63 -4.71 -6.03 6.46
N THR A 64 -5.27 -5.42 7.51
CA THR A 64 -6.36 -4.46 7.31
C THR A 64 -5.74 -3.15 6.87
N ILE A 65 -6.36 -2.48 5.90
CA ILE A 65 -5.78 -1.26 5.32
C ILE A 65 -6.83 -0.18 5.17
N THR A 66 -6.41 1.05 5.43
CA THR A 66 -7.20 2.25 5.16
C THR A 66 -6.38 3.16 4.26
N LEU A 67 -7.01 3.65 3.19
CA LEU A 67 -6.43 4.63 2.28
C LEU A 67 -7.17 5.95 2.42
N VAL A 68 -6.43 7.04 2.57
CA VAL A 68 -6.96 8.39 2.53
C VAL A 68 -6.32 9.11 1.35
N VAL A 69 -7.14 9.48 0.37
CA VAL A 69 -6.70 10.06 -0.89
C VAL A 69 -6.81 11.57 -0.85
N GLY A 70 -5.69 12.27 -1.00
CA GLY A 70 -5.63 13.72 -1.18
C GLY A 70 -5.28 14.09 -2.61
N PRO A 71 -5.20 15.41 -2.94
CA PRO A 71 -4.95 15.86 -4.31
C PRO A 71 -3.64 15.38 -4.91
N ARG A 72 -2.59 15.28 -4.10
CA ARG A 72 -1.25 14.84 -4.53
C ARG A 72 -0.59 13.89 -3.54
N ARG A 73 -1.34 13.45 -2.56
CA ARG A 73 -0.85 12.56 -1.51
C ARG A 73 -1.83 11.44 -1.27
N LEU A 74 -1.30 10.31 -0.91
CA LEU A 74 -2.05 9.16 -0.45
C LEU A 74 -1.48 8.76 0.91
N THR A 75 -2.34 8.62 1.90
CA THR A 75 -1.94 8.09 3.20
C THR A 75 -2.49 6.68 3.33
N THR A 76 -1.64 5.73 3.68
CA THR A 76 -2.02 4.35 3.92
C THR A 76 -1.79 4.02 5.38
N LYS A 77 -2.76 3.32 6.00
CA LYS A 77 -2.62 2.77 7.33
C LYS A 77 -2.87 1.27 7.26
N GLY A 78 -1.82 0.49 7.46
CA GLY A 78 -1.90 -0.96 7.49
C GLY A 78 -1.81 -1.48 8.91
N CYS A 79 -2.67 -2.44 9.26
CA CYS A 79 -2.75 -3.00 10.60
C CYS A 79 -2.71 -4.52 10.57
N ILE A 80 -2.09 -5.13 11.58
CA ILE A 80 -2.06 -6.57 11.84
C ILE A 80 -2.55 -6.85 13.25
N LEU A 81 -2.77 -8.12 13.58
CA LEU A 81 -3.21 -8.57 14.91
C LEU A 81 -4.50 -7.90 15.37
N GLY A 82 -5.50 -7.86 14.49
CA GLY A 82 -6.80 -7.28 14.83
C GLY A 82 -6.78 -5.78 15.07
N GLY A 83 -5.80 -5.06 14.51
CA GLY A 83 -5.66 -3.62 14.67
C GLY A 83 -4.74 -3.18 15.82
N LEU A 84 -4.08 -4.13 16.48
CA LEU A 84 -3.18 -3.82 17.60
C LEU A 84 -1.85 -3.20 17.14
N LEU A 85 -1.37 -3.56 15.95
CA LEU A 85 -0.14 -3.02 15.38
C LEU A 85 -0.45 -2.38 14.04
N CYS A 86 -0.31 -1.07 13.98
CA CYS A 86 -0.60 -0.28 12.79
C CYS A 86 0.61 0.56 12.38
N ARG A 87 0.77 0.72 11.07
CA ARG A 87 1.78 1.60 10.50
C ARG A 87 1.14 2.48 9.43
N SER A 88 1.40 3.78 9.51
CA SER A 88 0.94 4.74 8.53
C SER A 88 2.10 5.19 7.64
N VAL A 89 1.83 5.33 6.35
CA VAL A 89 2.81 5.77 5.35
C VAL A 89 2.15 6.80 4.46
N THR A 90 2.87 7.88 4.18
CA THR A 90 2.44 8.90 3.23
C THR A 90 3.15 8.68 1.90
N TRP A 91 2.39 8.78 0.81
CA TRP A 91 2.86 8.61 -0.55
C TRP A 91 2.67 9.92 -1.31
N ALA A 92 3.66 10.34 -2.05
CA ALA A 92 3.55 11.48 -2.94
C ALA A 92 3.38 11.01 -4.38
N SER A 93 2.64 11.80 -5.19
CA SER A 93 2.56 11.56 -6.62
C SER A 93 3.94 11.65 -7.25
N ALA A 94 4.25 10.74 -8.18
CA ALA A 94 5.50 10.75 -8.94
C ALA A 94 5.47 11.70 -10.15
N GLU A 95 4.31 12.30 -10.41
CA GLU A 95 4.12 13.23 -11.54
C GLU A 95 4.30 14.68 -11.11
#